data_f2d533d160e0d22d5506879557125218
#
_entry.id   f2d533d160e0d22d5506879557125218
#
_cell.length_a   1.000
_cell.length_b   1.000
_cell.length_c   1.000
_cell.angle_alpha   90.00
_cell.angle_beta   90.00
_cell.angle_gamma   90.00
#
_symmetry.space_group_name_H-M   'P 1'
#
loop_
_entity.id
_entity.type
_entity.pdbx_description
1 polymer ?
#
loop_
_entity_poly.entity_id
_entity_poly.type
_entity_poly.pdbx_seq_one_letter_code
_entity_poly.pdbx_strand_id
1 'polypeptide(L)'
;LRGLLDKIHAFLDANPTETVIVSIKREGIGNATDQHLSKILKTHYATDRDRWFTDNRIPTLGEARNKVVLIRRFAIDESLEKENDGAGWAIDAESWPDNCADGICSSGEIRVQDFYEVTATHNISKKITFAAEQLARSAKTVCDLSKDQTAADVEAAKFPVFVNFLSASNFWRANCWPDKIAAKVNPSIIDHLCRKHNEPSTGKPTGDGSTGIVVCDWVGHEGDWDLVRCIVGMNAKLETR
;
A
#
# COMPACT_ATOMS: atom_id res chain seq x y z
N LEU A 1 1.20 8.71 18.38
CA LEU A 1 1.23 7.34 17.86
C LEU A 1 0.39 6.38 18.71
N ARG A 2 0.60 6.30 20.06
CA ARG A 2 -0.11 5.36 20.94
C ARG A 2 -1.62 5.40 20.75
N GLY A 3 -2.28 6.55 20.90
CA GLY A 3 -3.74 6.65 20.76
C GLY A 3 -4.29 6.29 19.36
N LEU A 4 -3.46 6.35 18.31
CA LEU A 4 -3.82 5.84 16.99
C LEU A 4 -3.77 4.30 16.99
N LEU A 5 -2.69 3.72 17.52
CA LEU A 5 -2.54 2.27 17.61
C LEU A 5 -3.62 1.64 18.50
N ASP A 6 -3.99 2.29 19.61
CA ASP A 6 -5.09 1.83 20.47
C ASP A 6 -6.42 1.71 19.69
N LYS A 7 -6.70 2.70 18.79
CA LYS A 7 -7.88 2.64 17.91
C LYS A 7 -7.80 1.53 16.87
N ILE A 8 -6.61 1.29 16.30
CA ILE A 8 -6.38 0.21 15.34
C ILE A 8 -6.59 -1.14 16.03
N HIS A 9 -6.03 -1.33 17.22
CA HIS A 9 -6.21 -2.57 17.97
C HIS A 9 -7.67 -2.78 18.37
N ALA A 10 -8.39 -1.74 18.80
CA ALA A 10 -9.82 -1.84 19.10
C ALA A 10 -10.64 -2.22 17.85
N PHE A 11 -10.28 -1.73 16.67
CA PHE A 11 -10.90 -2.14 15.42
C PHE A 11 -10.64 -3.62 15.13
N LEU A 12 -9.39 -4.08 15.27
CA LEU A 12 -9.05 -5.49 15.04
C LEU A 12 -9.71 -6.42 16.04
N ASP A 13 -9.85 -6.01 17.32
CA ASP A 13 -10.57 -6.79 18.33
C ASP A 13 -12.06 -6.97 17.99
N ALA A 14 -12.66 -5.93 17.41
CA ALA A 14 -14.05 -5.98 16.93
C ALA A 14 -14.19 -6.73 15.59
N ASN A 15 -13.12 -6.86 14.81
CA ASN A 15 -13.10 -7.45 13.48
C ASN A 15 -11.91 -8.41 13.31
N PRO A 16 -11.90 -9.57 13.99
CA PRO A 16 -10.71 -10.44 14.08
C PRO A 16 -10.31 -11.11 12.76
N THR A 17 -11.13 -11.04 11.73
CA THR A 17 -10.81 -11.53 10.38
C THR A 17 -10.02 -10.50 9.55
N GLU A 18 -9.99 -9.26 10.02
CA GLU A 18 -9.36 -8.15 9.33
C GLU A 18 -7.88 -8.00 9.70
N THR A 19 -7.18 -7.22 8.91
CA THR A 19 -5.81 -6.75 9.18
C THR A 19 -5.70 -5.26 8.88
N VAL A 20 -4.73 -4.59 9.48
CA VAL A 20 -4.43 -3.19 9.18
C VAL A 20 -2.94 -3.06 8.82
N ILE A 21 -2.66 -2.53 7.64
CA ILE A 21 -1.30 -2.21 7.22
C ILE A 21 -0.96 -0.80 7.70
N VAL A 22 0.15 -0.67 8.43
CA VAL A 22 0.67 0.62 8.90
C VAL A 22 2.02 0.87 8.25
N SER A 23 2.09 1.91 7.42
CA SER A 23 3.35 2.40 6.85
C SER A 23 3.86 3.56 7.69
N ILE A 24 5.07 3.43 8.24
CA ILE A 24 5.68 4.46 9.07
C ILE A 24 6.90 5.04 8.38
N LYS A 25 6.93 6.36 8.25
CA LYS A 25 8.06 7.16 7.79
C LYS A 25 8.52 8.07 8.93
N ARG A 26 9.82 8.20 9.12
CA ARG A 26 10.35 9.23 10.00
C ARG A 26 10.37 10.57 9.25
N GLU A 27 9.82 11.58 9.86
CA GLU A 27 9.85 12.95 9.34
C GLU A 27 10.33 13.92 10.41
N GLY A 28 10.82 15.09 9.95
CA GLY A 28 11.30 16.16 10.81
C GLY A 28 12.81 16.23 10.94
N ILE A 29 13.27 17.31 11.59
CA ILE A 29 14.66 17.71 11.72
C ILE A 29 15.26 17.45 13.12
N GLY A 30 14.62 16.62 13.93
CA GLY A 30 15.09 16.28 15.27
C GLY A 30 16.36 15.41 15.26
N ASN A 31 17.02 15.30 16.42
CA ASN A 31 18.26 14.52 16.61
C ASN A 31 18.03 12.99 16.66
N ALA A 32 16.78 12.53 16.65
CA ALA A 32 16.47 11.11 16.62
C ALA A 32 16.85 10.51 15.26
N THR A 33 17.47 9.33 15.28
CA THR A 33 17.83 8.58 14.08
C THR A 33 16.75 7.55 13.73
N ASP A 34 16.83 6.98 12.54
CA ASP A 34 15.98 5.87 12.10
C ASP A 34 16.16 4.65 13.02
N GLN A 35 17.41 4.37 13.41
CA GLN A 35 17.76 3.29 14.34
C GLN A 35 17.09 3.47 15.71
N HIS A 36 17.04 4.71 16.22
CA HIS A 36 16.30 5.01 17.45
C HIS A 36 14.80 4.77 17.29
N LEU A 37 14.22 5.19 16.16
CA LEU A 37 12.81 4.95 15.86
C LEU A 37 12.50 3.46 15.82
N SER A 38 13.34 2.66 15.16
CA SER A 38 13.16 1.21 15.03
C SER A 38 13.16 0.53 16.40
N LYS A 39 14.12 0.89 17.29
CA LYS A 39 14.16 0.40 18.68
C LYS A 39 12.93 0.79 19.49
N ILE A 40 12.50 2.05 19.40
CA ILE A 40 11.30 2.51 20.12
C ILE A 40 10.07 1.75 19.66
N LEU A 41 9.90 1.56 18.35
CA LEU A 41 8.76 0.82 17.82
C LEU A 41 8.79 -0.64 18.27
N LYS A 42 9.93 -1.31 18.14
CA LYS A 42 10.11 -2.71 18.57
C LYS A 42 9.86 -2.88 20.07
N THR A 43 10.42 -1.99 20.91
CA THR A 43 10.42 -2.16 22.37
C THR A 43 9.11 -1.72 23.03
N HIS A 44 8.40 -0.73 22.47
CA HIS A 44 7.28 -0.11 23.14
C HIS A 44 5.93 -0.27 22.44
N TYR A 45 5.92 -0.71 21.18
CA TYR A 45 4.70 -0.80 20.38
C TYR A 45 4.51 -2.17 19.74
N ALA A 46 5.44 -2.63 18.95
CA ALA A 46 5.34 -3.89 18.20
C ALA A 46 6.03 -5.06 18.94
N THR A 47 5.71 -5.23 20.21
CA THR A 47 6.30 -6.25 21.10
C THR A 47 5.62 -7.61 21.00
N ASP A 48 4.33 -7.60 20.69
CA ASP A 48 3.48 -8.79 20.67
C ASP A 48 3.28 -9.31 19.25
N ARG A 49 3.82 -10.49 18.94
CA ARG A 49 3.70 -11.12 17.63
C ARG A 49 2.28 -11.62 17.31
N ASP A 50 1.44 -11.78 18.30
CA ASP A 50 0.04 -12.12 18.07
C ASP A 50 -0.77 -10.90 17.62
N ARG A 51 -0.25 -9.70 17.86
CA ARG A 51 -0.87 -8.42 17.47
C ARG A 51 -0.15 -7.72 16.31
N TRP A 52 1.07 -8.10 16.01
CA TRP A 52 1.90 -7.48 14.98
C TRP A 52 2.50 -8.53 14.05
N PHE A 53 2.46 -8.25 12.76
CA PHE A 53 3.26 -8.95 11.76
C PHE A 53 4.48 -8.07 11.44
N THR A 54 5.66 -8.57 11.81
CA THR A 54 6.93 -7.84 11.68
C THR A 54 8.02 -8.67 10.97
N ASP A 55 7.64 -9.69 10.23
CA ASP A 55 8.56 -10.37 9.33
C ASP A 55 8.84 -9.48 8.12
N ASN A 56 10.04 -9.61 7.54
CA ASN A 56 10.42 -8.83 6.36
C ASN A 56 9.99 -9.54 5.07
N ARG A 57 8.71 -9.76 4.93
CA ARG A 57 8.04 -10.34 3.76
C ARG A 57 6.57 -9.96 3.71
N ILE A 58 5.95 -10.11 2.57
CA ILE A 58 4.50 -9.92 2.45
C ILE A 58 3.77 -11.14 3.07
N PRO A 59 2.87 -10.94 4.05
CA PRO A 59 2.09 -12.04 4.62
C PRO A 59 0.95 -12.45 3.71
N THR A 60 0.49 -13.68 3.86
CA THR A 60 -0.86 -14.05 3.44
C THR A 60 -1.90 -13.38 4.35
N LEU A 61 -3.14 -13.23 3.87
CA LEU A 61 -4.22 -12.68 4.70
C LEU A 61 -4.47 -13.55 5.95
N GLY A 62 -4.32 -14.87 5.83
CA GLY A 62 -4.44 -15.80 6.95
C GLY A 62 -3.43 -15.52 8.08
N GLU A 63 -2.17 -15.24 7.73
CA GLU A 63 -1.12 -14.92 8.71
C GLU A 63 -1.31 -13.52 9.33
N ALA A 64 -1.89 -12.59 8.56
CA ALA A 64 -2.07 -11.18 8.95
C ALA A 64 -3.36 -10.92 9.75
N ARG A 65 -4.32 -11.86 9.79
CA ARG A 65 -5.59 -11.66 10.50
C ARG A 65 -5.37 -11.29 11.96
N ASN A 66 -6.15 -10.33 12.44
CA ASN A 66 -6.07 -9.73 13.77
C ASN A 66 -4.74 -9.07 14.11
N LYS A 67 -3.91 -8.76 13.10
CA LYS A 67 -2.59 -8.15 13.28
C LYS A 67 -2.45 -6.82 12.54
N VAL A 68 -1.57 -6.00 13.08
CA VAL A 68 -1.02 -4.84 12.39
C VAL A 68 0.18 -5.30 11.58
N VAL A 69 0.16 -5.11 10.27
CA VAL A 69 1.30 -5.38 9.37
C VAL A 69 2.12 -4.10 9.27
N LEU A 70 3.40 -4.18 9.62
CA LEU A 70 4.29 -3.02 9.62
C LEU A 70 5.13 -2.93 8.34
N ILE A 71 4.96 -1.81 7.61
CA ILE A 71 5.86 -1.38 6.54
C ILE A 71 6.72 -0.25 7.09
N ARG A 72 8.04 -0.42 7.06
CA ARG A 72 9.00 0.59 7.54
C ARG A 72 9.60 1.39 6.37
N ARG A 73 9.49 2.71 6.46
CA ARG A 73 10.15 3.66 5.54
C ARG A 73 11.29 4.36 6.28
N PHE A 74 12.13 3.58 6.96
CA PHE A 74 13.29 4.01 7.74
C PHE A 74 14.26 2.84 7.95
N ALA A 75 15.55 3.16 8.18
CA ALA A 75 16.58 2.18 8.51
C ALA A 75 16.37 1.55 9.88
N ILE A 76 16.79 0.30 10.05
CA ILE A 76 16.73 -0.42 11.33
C ILE A 76 18.07 -0.39 12.06
N ASP A 77 18.01 -0.63 13.36
CA ASP A 77 19.20 -0.86 14.17
C ASP A 77 19.81 -2.25 13.89
N GLU A 78 21.13 -2.38 13.96
CA GLU A 78 21.86 -3.65 13.70
C GLU A 78 21.33 -4.83 14.54
N SER A 79 20.81 -4.57 15.74
CA SER A 79 20.20 -5.63 16.55
C SER A 79 18.94 -6.22 15.93
N LEU A 80 18.24 -5.47 15.09
CA LEU A 80 17.02 -5.90 14.41
C LEU A 80 17.28 -6.56 13.05
N GLU A 81 18.49 -6.45 12.51
CA GLU A 81 18.89 -7.14 11.27
C GLU A 81 18.90 -8.68 11.43
N LYS A 82 19.11 -9.14 12.67
CA LYS A 82 19.13 -10.57 13.00
C LYS A 82 17.75 -11.16 13.33
N GLU A 83 16.72 -10.32 13.41
CA GLU A 83 15.35 -10.80 13.60
C GLU A 83 14.91 -11.65 12.40
N ASN A 84 13.95 -12.54 12.63
CA ASN A 84 13.38 -13.42 11.62
C ASN A 84 14.44 -14.20 10.82
N ASP A 85 15.35 -14.87 11.56
CA ASP A 85 16.43 -15.70 11.00
C ASP A 85 17.41 -14.92 10.08
N GLY A 86 17.61 -13.63 10.37
CA GLY A 86 18.50 -12.76 9.60
C GLY A 86 17.82 -12.06 8.42
N ALA A 87 16.53 -12.23 8.24
CA ALA A 87 15.76 -11.51 7.20
C ALA A 87 15.49 -10.04 7.59
N GLY A 88 15.68 -9.68 8.86
CA GLY A 88 15.42 -8.33 9.37
C GLY A 88 14.03 -8.17 9.94
N TRP A 89 13.72 -6.97 10.42
CA TRP A 89 12.49 -6.63 11.12
C TRP A 89 11.59 -5.75 10.28
N ALA A 90 10.32 -6.13 10.15
CA ALA A 90 9.26 -5.49 9.38
C ALA A 90 9.52 -5.43 7.85
N ILE A 91 8.47 -5.23 7.09
CA ILE A 91 8.57 -5.14 5.63
C ILE A 91 9.40 -3.93 5.24
N ASP A 92 10.47 -4.18 4.48
CA ASP A 92 11.44 -3.16 4.11
C ASP A 92 10.95 -2.27 2.97
N ALA A 93 10.78 -0.99 3.27
CA ALA A 93 10.52 0.08 2.32
C ALA A 93 11.42 1.30 2.59
N GLU A 94 12.62 1.11 3.17
CA GLU A 94 13.57 2.17 3.45
C GLU A 94 13.93 2.96 2.19
N SER A 95 14.20 2.25 1.10
CA SER A 95 14.52 2.84 -0.22
C SER A 95 13.25 3.25 -0.99
N TRP A 96 12.32 3.93 -0.33
CA TRP A 96 11.08 4.39 -0.95
C TRP A 96 11.35 5.33 -2.12
N PRO A 97 10.85 5.01 -3.34
CA PRO A 97 11.02 5.86 -4.50
C PRO A 97 10.09 7.09 -4.40
N ASP A 98 10.66 8.20 -3.91
CA ASP A 98 9.93 9.43 -3.67
C ASP A 98 9.52 10.14 -4.97
N ASN A 99 8.35 10.78 -4.99
CA ASN A 99 7.80 11.55 -6.12
C ASN A 99 7.90 10.84 -7.50
N CYS A 100 7.69 9.54 -7.56
CA CYS A 100 7.89 8.72 -8.76
C CYS A 100 6.58 8.34 -9.44
N ALA A 101 6.63 8.17 -10.76
CA ALA A 101 5.53 7.63 -11.56
C ALA A 101 5.42 6.10 -11.44
N ASP A 102 6.55 5.43 -11.23
CA ASP A 102 6.69 3.99 -11.08
C ASP A 102 8.07 3.70 -10.49
N GLY A 103 8.11 3.10 -9.32
CA GLY A 103 9.33 2.72 -8.65
C GLY A 103 9.13 1.46 -7.83
N ILE A 104 10.22 0.79 -7.49
CA ILE A 104 10.21 -0.39 -6.64
C ILE A 104 11.21 -0.19 -5.51
N CYS A 105 10.83 -0.53 -4.28
CA CYS A 105 11.74 -0.55 -3.15
C CYS A 105 12.84 -1.59 -3.37
N SER A 106 14.04 -1.37 -2.83
CA SER A 106 15.20 -2.27 -3.03
C SER A 106 14.94 -3.71 -2.56
N SER A 107 14.03 -3.88 -1.60
CA SER A 107 13.58 -5.21 -1.16
C SER A 107 12.85 -6.00 -2.25
N GLY A 108 12.29 -5.32 -3.27
CA GLY A 108 11.42 -5.92 -4.26
C GLY A 108 9.98 -6.14 -3.80
N GLU A 109 9.69 -5.98 -2.50
CA GLU A 109 8.40 -6.29 -1.90
C GLU A 109 7.31 -5.25 -2.17
N ILE A 110 7.69 -4.02 -2.53
CA ILE A 110 6.74 -2.91 -2.70
C ILE A 110 7.04 -2.16 -3.99
N ARG A 111 6.02 -2.01 -4.85
CA ARG A 111 6.06 -1.19 -6.06
C ARG A 111 5.13 0.01 -5.90
N VAL A 112 5.64 1.21 -6.13
CA VAL A 112 5.01 2.47 -5.75
C VAL A 112 4.79 3.37 -6.95
N GLN A 113 3.62 3.99 -7.01
CA GLN A 113 3.35 5.24 -7.70
C GLN A 113 3.11 6.30 -6.62
N ASP A 114 4.04 7.25 -6.47
CA ASP A 114 3.99 8.32 -5.47
C ASP A 114 4.25 9.70 -6.10
N PHE A 115 3.78 9.93 -7.33
CA PHE A 115 3.88 11.23 -7.96
C PHE A 115 2.93 12.23 -7.30
N TYR A 116 3.46 13.07 -6.41
CA TYR A 116 2.67 14.02 -5.63
C TYR A 116 2.94 15.50 -5.93
N GLU A 117 4.04 15.85 -6.59
CA GLU A 117 4.37 17.23 -6.92
C GLU A 117 3.63 17.71 -8.16
N VAL A 118 2.43 18.25 -7.94
CA VAL A 118 1.62 18.85 -9.01
C VAL A 118 1.95 20.33 -9.13
N THR A 119 2.97 20.67 -9.91
CA THR A 119 3.44 22.07 -10.07
C THR A 119 2.54 22.93 -10.95
N ALA A 120 1.67 22.33 -11.76
CA ALA A 120 0.70 23.01 -12.63
C ALA A 120 -0.52 22.10 -12.89
N THR A 121 -1.63 22.70 -13.28
CA THR A 121 -2.90 21.97 -13.53
C THR A 121 -2.78 20.87 -14.59
N HIS A 122 -1.91 21.03 -15.60
CA HIS A 122 -1.67 19.98 -16.59
C HIS A 122 -0.98 18.72 -15.99
N ASN A 123 -0.29 18.85 -14.86
CA ASN A 123 0.29 17.71 -14.16
C ASN A 123 -0.76 16.84 -13.45
N ILE A 124 -2.00 17.34 -13.26
CA ILE A 124 -3.11 16.50 -12.78
C ILE A 124 -3.42 15.40 -13.80
N SER A 125 -3.36 15.70 -15.11
CA SER A 125 -3.53 14.68 -16.15
C SER A 125 -2.41 13.63 -16.11
N LYS A 126 -1.16 14.03 -15.83
CA LYS A 126 -0.05 13.09 -15.61
C LYS A 126 -0.30 12.21 -14.39
N LYS A 127 -0.78 12.80 -13.29
CA LYS A 127 -1.15 12.04 -12.08
C LYS A 127 -2.20 10.98 -12.38
N ILE A 128 -3.25 11.32 -13.13
CA ILE A 128 -4.29 10.38 -13.56
C ILE A 128 -3.67 9.26 -14.41
N THR A 129 -2.81 9.60 -15.36
CA THR A 129 -2.13 8.62 -16.22
C THR A 129 -1.29 7.64 -15.38
N PHE A 130 -0.43 8.15 -14.50
CA PHE A 130 0.45 7.31 -13.69
C PHE A 130 -0.33 6.42 -12.72
N ALA A 131 -1.41 6.96 -12.13
CA ALA A 131 -2.30 6.19 -11.28
C ALA A 131 -3.02 5.05 -12.05
N ALA A 132 -3.52 5.32 -13.25
CA ALA A 132 -4.14 4.33 -14.11
C ALA A 132 -3.13 3.25 -14.56
N GLU A 133 -1.91 3.65 -14.91
CA GLU A 133 -0.83 2.71 -15.25
C GLU A 133 -0.44 1.80 -14.08
N GLN A 134 -0.41 2.33 -12.85
CA GLN A 134 -0.13 1.51 -11.65
C GLN A 134 -1.25 0.50 -11.40
N LEU A 135 -2.51 0.89 -11.55
CA LEU A 135 -3.64 -0.04 -11.52
C LEU A 135 -3.51 -1.14 -12.57
N ALA A 136 -3.14 -0.75 -13.80
CA ALA A 136 -2.95 -1.71 -14.88
C ALA A 136 -1.79 -2.69 -14.63
N ARG A 137 -0.71 -2.24 -13.97
CA ARG A 137 0.40 -3.11 -13.53
C ARG A 137 -0.07 -4.10 -12.48
N SER A 138 -0.78 -3.62 -11.46
CA SER A 138 -1.34 -4.48 -10.41
C SER A 138 -2.30 -5.52 -10.99
N ALA A 139 -3.19 -5.10 -11.90
CA ALA A 139 -4.19 -5.97 -12.51
C ALA A 139 -3.60 -7.13 -13.33
N LYS A 140 -2.40 -6.96 -13.86
CA LYS A 140 -1.69 -8.00 -14.65
C LYS A 140 -1.02 -9.07 -13.79
N THR A 141 -0.89 -8.83 -12.50
CA THR A 141 -0.29 -9.79 -11.59
C THR A 141 -1.24 -10.97 -11.39
N VAL A 142 -0.70 -12.16 -11.36
CA VAL A 142 -1.43 -13.39 -11.03
C VAL A 142 -0.88 -13.90 -9.72
N CYS A 143 -1.69 -13.91 -8.68
CA CYS A 143 -1.35 -14.54 -7.42
C CYS A 143 -1.94 -15.95 -7.41
N ASP A 144 -1.16 -16.93 -7.84
CA ASP A 144 -1.58 -18.33 -7.80
C ASP A 144 -1.33 -18.88 -6.38
N LEU A 145 -2.38 -18.99 -5.61
CA LEU A 145 -2.39 -19.61 -4.27
C LEU A 145 -2.98 -21.02 -4.34
N SER A 146 -2.77 -21.75 -5.43
CA SER A 146 -3.26 -23.11 -5.55
C SER A 146 -2.78 -23.98 -4.36
N LYS A 147 -3.65 -24.88 -3.89
CA LYS A 147 -3.39 -25.70 -2.69
C LYS A 147 -2.19 -26.63 -2.81
N ASP A 148 -1.66 -26.79 -4.03
CA ASP A 148 -0.55 -27.68 -4.34
C ASP A 148 0.80 -26.97 -4.36
N GLN A 149 0.85 -25.66 -4.05
CA GLN A 149 2.11 -24.91 -3.99
C GLN A 149 2.86 -25.21 -2.70
N THR A 150 4.14 -25.51 -2.83
CA THR A 150 5.04 -25.62 -1.69
C THR A 150 5.38 -24.22 -1.13
N ALA A 151 5.85 -24.16 0.12
CA ALA A 151 6.35 -22.89 0.69
C ALA A 151 7.47 -22.27 -0.19
N ALA A 152 8.25 -23.09 -0.89
CA ALA A 152 9.27 -22.64 -1.83
C ALA A 152 8.66 -22.01 -3.10
N ASP A 153 7.52 -22.53 -3.59
CA ASP A 153 6.83 -21.97 -4.76
C ASP A 153 6.21 -20.62 -4.42
N VAL A 154 5.64 -20.47 -3.21
CA VAL A 154 5.11 -19.22 -2.70
C VAL A 154 6.22 -18.19 -2.52
N GLU A 155 7.38 -18.59 -2.03
CA GLU A 155 8.57 -17.72 -1.88
C GLU A 155 9.15 -17.32 -3.25
N ALA A 156 9.15 -18.22 -4.23
CA ALA A 156 9.60 -17.94 -5.59
C ALA A 156 8.63 -17.01 -6.35
N ALA A 157 7.36 -17.03 -6.01
CA ALA A 157 6.32 -16.18 -6.59
C ALA A 157 6.22 -14.83 -5.88
N LYS A 158 7.35 -14.15 -5.63
CA LYS A 158 7.37 -12.82 -4.99
C LYS A 158 6.66 -11.79 -5.85
N PHE A 159 5.44 -11.47 -5.44
CA PHE A 159 4.69 -10.36 -6.03
C PHE A 159 4.83 -9.12 -5.13
N PRO A 160 5.25 -7.97 -5.69
CA PRO A 160 5.26 -6.75 -4.91
C PRO A 160 3.82 -6.35 -4.54
N VAL A 161 3.66 -5.82 -3.34
CA VAL A 161 2.47 -5.06 -3.01
C VAL A 161 2.51 -3.76 -3.81
N PHE A 162 1.49 -3.54 -4.62
CA PHE A 162 1.34 -2.29 -5.37
C PHE A 162 0.73 -1.22 -4.47
N VAL A 163 1.39 -0.08 -4.39
CA VAL A 163 0.89 1.10 -3.68
C VAL A 163 0.71 2.23 -4.68
N ASN A 164 -0.49 2.80 -4.71
CA ASN A 164 -0.90 3.79 -5.69
C ASN A 164 -1.49 5.01 -5.00
N PHE A 165 -0.76 6.12 -4.98
CA PHE A 165 -1.23 7.36 -4.42
C PHE A 165 -2.02 8.14 -5.48
N LEU A 166 -3.30 8.35 -5.23
CA LEU A 166 -4.14 9.29 -5.97
C LEU A 166 -3.98 10.70 -5.40
N SER A 167 -3.60 10.77 -4.13
CA SER A 167 -3.32 12.03 -3.44
C SER A 167 -2.14 12.78 -4.05
N ALA A 168 -2.24 14.09 -4.09
CA ALA A 168 -1.16 15.01 -4.45
C ALA A 168 -1.49 16.41 -3.97
N SER A 169 -0.51 17.31 -3.92
CA SER A 169 -0.75 18.67 -3.49
C SER A 169 0.27 19.66 -4.03
N ASN A 170 -0.19 20.91 -4.16
CA ASN A 170 0.70 22.08 -4.25
C ASN A 170 0.05 23.23 -3.49
N PHE A 171 0.47 23.45 -2.27
CA PHE A 171 -0.10 24.47 -1.39
C PHE A 171 0.10 25.90 -1.88
N TRP A 172 1.06 26.14 -2.77
CA TRP A 172 1.33 27.45 -3.37
C TRP A 172 0.39 27.80 -4.54
N ARG A 173 -0.42 26.82 -5.00
CA ARG A 173 -1.35 26.98 -6.13
C ARG A 173 -2.74 26.49 -5.76
N ALA A 174 -3.68 27.40 -5.57
CA ALA A 174 -5.05 27.08 -5.16
C ALA A 174 -5.73 26.01 -6.04
N ASN A 175 -5.46 26.04 -7.36
CA ASN A 175 -6.00 25.05 -8.31
C ASN A 175 -5.34 23.65 -8.22
N CYS A 176 -4.32 23.51 -7.37
CA CYS A 176 -3.59 22.27 -7.12
C CYS A 176 -3.62 21.89 -5.63
N TRP A 177 -4.57 22.41 -4.87
CA TRP A 177 -4.82 21.94 -3.52
C TRP A 177 -5.41 20.52 -3.54
N PRO A 178 -5.25 19.75 -2.45
CA PRO A 178 -5.66 18.35 -2.41
C PRO A 178 -7.12 18.12 -2.84
N ASP A 179 -8.05 18.98 -2.41
CA ASP A 179 -9.46 18.90 -2.81
C ASP A 179 -9.67 19.09 -4.32
N LYS A 180 -8.93 20.02 -4.95
CA LYS A 180 -9.02 20.30 -6.39
C LYS A 180 -8.42 19.18 -7.23
N ILE A 181 -7.39 18.52 -6.71
CA ILE A 181 -6.79 17.35 -7.35
C ILE A 181 -7.71 16.16 -7.20
N ALA A 182 -8.18 15.85 -5.98
CA ALA A 182 -9.09 14.75 -5.71
C ALA A 182 -10.37 14.84 -6.56
N ALA A 183 -10.96 16.04 -6.70
CA ALA A 183 -12.13 16.28 -7.52
C ALA A 183 -11.97 15.91 -9.01
N LYS A 184 -10.72 15.77 -9.50
CA LYS A 184 -10.42 15.36 -10.89
C LYS A 184 -9.90 13.93 -10.95
N VAL A 185 -9.03 13.55 -10.02
CA VAL A 185 -8.37 12.23 -10.01
C VAL A 185 -9.39 11.15 -9.65
N ASN A 186 -10.14 11.30 -8.55
CA ASN A 186 -11.04 10.27 -8.06
C ASN A 186 -12.10 9.84 -9.12
N PRO A 187 -12.85 10.75 -9.77
CA PRO A 187 -13.79 10.36 -10.82
C PRO A 187 -13.11 9.71 -12.04
N SER A 188 -11.91 10.18 -12.41
CA SER A 188 -11.16 9.61 -13.54
C SER A 188 -10.71 8.18 -13.26
N ILE A 189 -10.36 7.87 -12.01
CA ILE A 189 -9.99 6.52 -11.60
C ILE A 189 -11.22 5.62 -11.48
N ILE A 190 -12.36 6.12 -11.02
CA ILE A 190 -13.63 5.39 -11.06
C ILE A 190 -13.96 4.99 -12.52
N ASP A 191 -13.88 5.94 -13.46
CA ASP A 191 -14.13 5.65 -14.88
C ASP A 191 -13.14 4.60 -15.42
N HIS A 192 -11.85 4.71 -15.06
CA HIS A 192 -10.83 3.71 -15.43
C HIS A 192 -11.18 2.32 -14.87
N LEU A 193 -11.52 2.23 -13.58
CA LEU A 193 -11.87 0.96 -12.93
C LEU A 193 -13.11 0.31 -13.56
N CYS A 194 -14.13 1.11 -13.87
CA CYS A 194 -15.37 0.60 -14.44
C CYS A 194 -15.26 0.17 -15.90
N ARG A 195 -14.42 0.85 -16.70
CA ARG A 195 -14.40 0.69 -18.15
C ARG A 195 -13.16 0.02 -18.73
N LYS A 196 -12.00 0.21 -18.10
CA LYS A 196 -10.69 -0.14 -18.69
C LYS A 196 -9.86 -1.10 -17.86
N HIS A 197 -10.16 -1.20 -16.56
CA HIS A 197 -9.36 -2.00 -15.67
C HIS A 197 -9.48 -3.49 -16.00
N ASN A 198 -8.32 -4.11 -16.28
CA ASN A 198 -8.24 -5.52 -16.66
C ASN A 198 -9.07 -5.87 -17.94
N GLU A 199 -9.30 -4.89 -18.83
CA GLU A 199 -9.83 -5.20 -20.15
C GLU A 199 -8.81 -6.02 -20.96
N PRO A 200 -9.19 -7.18 -21.45
CA PRO A 200 -8.31 -8.00 -22.28
C PRO A 200 -8.13 -7.34 -23.64
N SER A 201 -6.91 -6.95 -23.99
CA SER A 201 -6.56 -6.53 -25.36
C SER A 201 -6.75 -7.67 -26.38
N THR A 202 -6.92 -8.91 -25.94
CA THR A 202 -7.00 -10.14 -26.76
C THR A 202 -8.16 -11.07 -26.38
N GLY A 203 -9.16 -10.59 -25.63
CA GLY A 203 -10.32 -11.39 -25.21
C GLY A 203 -10.11 -12.30 -23.99
N LYS A 204 -8.89 -12.33 -23.39
CA LYS A 204 -8.62 -13.04 -22.12
C LYS A 204 -8.02 -12.08 -21.09
N PRO A 205 -8.49 -12.10 -19.83
CA PRO A 205 -7.84 -11.36 -18.74
C PRO A 205 -6.36 -11.76 -18.64
N THR A 206 -5.48 -10.78 -18.52
CA THR A 206 -4.02 -11.01 -18.43
C THR A 206 -3.53 -11.15 -16.98
N GLY A 207 -4.41 -11.13 -15.99
CA GLY A 207 -4.06 -11.22 -14.58
C GLY A 207 -5.32 -11.24 -13.69
N ASP A 208 -5.13 -11.08 -12.38
CA ASP A 208 -6.21 -11.20 -11.39
C ASP A 208 -7.13 -9.98 -11.32
N GLY A 209 -6.75 -8.88 -11.95
CA GLY A 209 -7.52 -7.63 -11.90
C GLY A 209 -7.42 -6.92 -10.56
N SER A 210 -6.38 -7.20 -9.76
CA SER A 210 -6.17 -6.53 -8.46
C SER A 210 -5.89 -5.05 -8.65
N THR A 211 -6.26 -4.24 -7.64
CA THR A 211 -5.96 -2.80 -7.61
C THR A 211 -4.73 -2.46 -6.78
N GLY A 212 -4.26 -3.39 -5.94
CA GLY A 212 -3.30 -3.08 -4.90
C GLY A 212 -3.89 -2.13 -3.84
N ILE A 213 -3.01 -1.50 -3.09
CA ILE A 213 -3.38 -0.48 -2.09
C ILE A 213 -3.54 0.86 -2.79
N VAL A 214 -4.70 1.47 -2.66
CA VAL A 214 -5.01 2.80 -3.21
C VAL A 214 -5.14 3.80 -2.09
N VAL A 215 -4.31 4.85 -2.13
CA VAL A 215 -4.31 5.95 -1.16
C VAL A 215 -4.91 7.19 -1.81
N CYS A 216 -5.97 7.73 -1.26
CA CYS A 216 -6.68 8.86 -1.85
C CYS A 216 -7.11 9.90 -0.81
N ASP A 217 -7.25 11.13 -1.27
CA ASP A 217 -7.84 12.22 -0.52
C ASP A 217 -9.35 12.24 -0.70
N TRP A 218 -10.06 12.90 0.23
CA TRP A 218 -11.52 13.12 0.16
C TRP A 218 -12.34 11.83 0.11
N VAL A 219 -11.92 10.82 0.85
CA VAL A 219 -12.66 9.55 0.98
C VAL A 219 -13.99 9.79 1.69
N GLY A 220 -15.09 9.41 1.04
CA GLY A 220 -16.44 9.54 1.60
C GLY A 220 -16.93 11.00 1.77
N HIS A 221 -16.27 11.97 1.13
CA HIS A 221 -16.69 13.37 1.17
C HIS A 221 -18.12 13.52 0.64
N GLU A 222 -18.97 14.27 1.38
CA GLU A 222 -20.38 14.44 1.07
C GLU A 222 -21.17 13.12 0.84
N GLY A 223 -20.68 12.02 1.40
CA GLY A 223 -21.31 10.70 1.26
C GLY A 223 -20.92 9.94 -0.02
N ASP A 224 -20.00 10.45 -0.82
CA ASP A 224 -19.50 9.77 -2.01
C ASP A 224 -18.45 8.71 -1.64
N TRP A 225 -18.85 7.46 -1.69
CA TRP A 225 -18.03 6.27 -1.46
C TRP A 225 -17.74 5.48 -2.73
N ASP A 226 -18.01 6.00 -3.91
CA ASP A 226 -18.01 5.24 -5.15
C ASP A 226 -16.61 4.73 -5.50
N LEU A 227 -15.55 5.50 -5.26
CA LEU A 227 -14.18 5.03 -5.45
C LEU A 227 -13.89 3.81 -4.56
N VAL A 228 -14.25 3.86 -3.29
CA VAL A 228 -14.07 2.74 -2.35
C VAL A 228 -14.88 1.53 -2.79
N ARG A 229 -16.14 1.74 -3.18
CA ARG A 229 -17.01 0.65 -3.69
C ARG A 229 -16.43 -0.01 -4.94
N CYS A 230 -15.89 0.78 -5.88
CA CYS A 230 -15.22 0.25 -7.07
C CYS A 230 -14.01 -0.62 -6.71
N ILE A 231 -13.14 -0.13 -5.82
CA ILE A 231 -11.93 -0.84 -5.40
C ILE A 231 -12.30 -2.15 -4.67
N VAL A 232 -13.20 -2.08 -3.69
CA VAL A 232 -13.67 -3.26 -2.95
C VAL A 232 -14.38 -4.25 -3.87
N GLY A 233 -15.18 -3.75 -4.81
CA GLY A 233 -15.91 -4.56 -5.79
C GLY A 233 -14.99 -5.36 -6.73
N MET A 234 -13.74 -4.94 -6.95
CA MET A 234 -12.78 -5.72 -7.74
C MET A 234 -12.45 -7.08 -7.10
N ASN A 235 -12.56 -7.20 -5.78
CA ASN A 235 -12.33 -8.46 -5.07
C ASN A 235 -13.39 -9.53 -5.43
N ALA A 236 -14.59 -9.14 -5.85
CA ALA A 236 -15.62 -10.09 -6.28
C ALA A 236 -15.20 -10.96 -7.48
N LYS A 237 -14.22 -10.50 -8.28
CA LYS A 237 -13.66 -11.28 -9.39
C LYS A 237 -12.81 -12.47 -8.92
N LEU A 238 -12.35 -12.47 -7.68
CA LEU A 238 -11.57 -13.56 -7.09
C LEU A 238 -12.46 -14.72 -6.61
N GLU A 239 -13.73 -14.43 -6.29
CA GLU A 239 -14.68 -15.44 -5.79
C GLU A 239 -15.24 -16.35 -6.89
N THR A 240 -15.07 -15.97 -8.14
CA THR A 240 -15.63 -16.68 -9.32
C THR A 240 -14.64 -17.61 -10.03
N ARG A 241 -13.46 -17.86 -9.42
CA ARG A 241 -12.41 -18.73 -9.98
C ARG A 241 -12.25 -20.04 -9.25
#